data_1b09f8cf556c482c219a343789db96d8
#
_entry.id   1b09f8cf556c482c219a343789db96d8
#
_cell.length_a   1.000
_cell.length_b   1.000
_cell.length_c   1.000
_cell.angle_alpha   90.00
_cell.angle_beta   90.00
_cell.angle_gamma   90.00
#
_symmetry.space_group_name_H-M   'P 1'
#
loop_
_entity.id
_entity.type
_entity.pdbx_description
1 polymer ?
#
loop_
_entity_poly.entity_id
_entity_poly.type
_entity_poly.pdbx_seq_one_letter_code
_entity_poly.pdbx_strand_id
1 'polypeptide(L)'
;MLIFQQQAFALPSYARQTGEACVACHVSFPELTPYGRLFKLSGYTLGTTQLFPVAAMAVASVSKVSNTQGNDSSYPRNNQLQLEGGSLFIAGKLGDHAGMFSQWTYNNLNSTTQADGSTAFNGKTTVDNNDWRLSWHLAKADLDLIYGLTLNNNPTVQDVWNSTPAFGYPYQSSRLASVWGIGPQATLIEGGLAQQVAGLSAYAFLNKNWYAEIGSYRVADGPFSFLSHGVDLSNRLSGNNPYLRFAYNRDWGMHSLAVGVFGMDAKVHADGTDTNSPLDHYHDRGIDMQYQYLSDPHIFTTQLSYIHESTDWDASHIGNDRATANSKLNSFRAKASYWYQHTYGLSIGYFGEHGTTDWTAWSNTGSPDTTGYILELNYMIKPNWRVGLQYTGYTKYQGASLNYDGNGRNARDNSTTYLYTWIAF
;
A
#
# COMPACT_ATOMS: atom_id res chain seq x y z
N MET A 1 -18.93 40.45 -9.80
CA MET A 1 -18.05 39.64 -8.94
C MET A 1 -18.30 38.17 -9.33
N LEU A 2 -17.49 37.65 -10.25
CA LEU A 2 -17.58 36.26 -10.70
C LEU A 2 -17.00 35.38 -9.59
N ILE A 3 -17.87 34.65 -8.89
CA ILE A 3 -17.46 33.62 -7.94
C ILE A 3 -16.95 32.44 -8.80
N PHE A 4 -15.63 32.34 -8.93
CA PHE A 4 -15.00 31.12 -9.39
C PHE A 4 -15.25 30.05 -8.32
N GLN A 5 -16.21 29.17 -8.52
CA GLN A 5 -16.28 27.91 -7.80
C GLN A 5 -15.00 27.15 -8.12
N GLN A 6 -14.09 27.13 -7.16
CA GLN A 6 -12.91 26.25 -7.22
C GLN A 6 -13.41 24.82 -7.10
N GLN A 7 -13.52 24.14 -8.23
CA GLN A 7 -13.77 22.70 -8.25
C GLN A 7 -12.57 22.01 -7.62
N ALA A 8 -12.80 21.35 -6.51
CA ALA A 8 -11.82 20.56 -5.79
C ALA A 8 -11.83 19.15 -6.42
N PHE A 9 -10.65 18.63 -6.77
CA PHE A 9 -10.53 17.37 -7.50
C PHE A 9 -9.86 16.30 -6.65
N ALA A 10 -10.53 15.14 -6.49
CA ALA A 10 -9.99 13.82 -6.04
C ALA A 10 -8.90 13.34 -7.01
N LEU A 11 -8.66 12.04 -7.23
CA LEU A 11 -7.95 11.73 -8.47
C LEU A 11 -8.63 12.58 -9.54
N PRO A 12 -7.96 13.57 -10.14
CA PRO A 12 -8.70 14.63 -10.86
C PRO A 12 -9.59 14.10 -11.99
N SER A 13 -9.22 12.94 -12.57
CA SER A 13 -10.06 12.23 -13.54
C SER A 13 -11.39 11.74 -12.94
N TYR A 14 -11.38 11.15 -11.75
CA TYR A 14 -12.61 10.67 -11.09
C TYR A 14 -13.53 11.80 -10.64
N ALA A 15 -12.94 12.91 -10.18
CA ALA A 15 -13.74 14.09 -9.83
C ALA A 15 -14.39 14.71 -11.08
N ARG A 16 -13.67 14.80 -12.21
CA ARG A 16 -14.27 15.23 -13.48
C ARG A 16 -15.36 14.27 -13.97
N GLN A 17 -15.17 12.95 -13.74
CA GLN A 17 -16.16 11.93 -14.12
C GLN A 17 -17.46 12.04 -13.32
N THR A 18 -17.36 12.25 -12.00
CA THR A 18 -18.50 12.24 -11.09
C THR A 18 -19.11 13.61 -10.89
N GLY A 19 -18.35 14.69 -11.12
CA GLY A 19 -18.69 16.05 -10.73
C GLY A 19 -18.55 16.33 -9.23
N GLU A 20 -18.04 15.36 -8.46
CA GLU A 20 -17.93 15.42 -7.02
C GLU A 20 -16.58 15.98 -6.55
N ALA A 21 -16.58 16.64 -5.39
CA ALA A 21 -15.36 17.10 -4.74
C ALA A 21 -14.56 15.92 -4.15
N CYS A 22 -13.23 16.09 -3.96
CA CYS A 22 -12.32 15.10 -3.35
C CYS A 22 -12.85 14.53 -2.03
N VAL A 23 -13.39 15.40 -1.20
CA VAL A 23 -13.92 15.07 0.13
C VAL A 23 -15.18 14.22 0.10
N ALA A 24 -15.88 14.12 -1.04
CA ALA A 24 -16.99 13.19 -1.18
C ALA A 24 -16.51 11.74 -1.16
N CYS A 25 -15.35 11.46 -1.77
CA CYS A 25 -14.77 10.12 -1.90
C CYS A 25 -13.70 9.83 -0.84
N HIS A 26 -13.02 10.85 -0.30
CA HIS A 26 -11.87 10.66 0.58
C HIS A 26 -12.01 11.45 1.89
N VAL A 27 -11.68 10.80 3.00
CA VAL A 27 -11.37 11.48 4.27
C VAL A 27 -10.03 12.20 4.12
N SER A 28 -9.05 11.46 3.67
CA SER A 28 -7.74 11.90 3.18
C SER A 28 -7.22 10.84 2.21
N PHE A 29 -6.33 11.18 1.26
CA PHE A 29 -5.79 10.17 0.35
C PHE A 29 -4.95 9.13 1.12
N PRO A 30 -5.16 7.81 0.90
CA PRO A 30 -6.16 7.12 0.06
C PRO A 30 -7.40 6.64 0.83
N GLU A 31 -7.70 7.15 2.03
CA GLU A 31 -8.83 6.70 2.86
C GLU A 31 -10.17 7.04 2.19
N LEU A 32 -11.03 6.04 2.04
CA LEU A 32 -12.30 6.18 1.36
C LEU A 32 -13.48 6.41 2.33
N THR A 33 -14.34 7.37 1.99
CA THR A 33 -15.67 7.52 2.58
C THR A 33 -16.61 6.39 2.10
N PRO A 34 -17.82 6.22 2.67
CA PRO A 34 -18.82 5.30 2.12
C PRO A 34 -19.12 5.53 0.62
N TYR A 35 -19.14 6.79 0.17
CA TYR A 35 -19.36 7.11 -1.25
C TYR A 35 -18.15 6.69 -2.11
N GLY A 36 -16.92 6.94 -1.65
CA GLY A 36 -15.71 6.48 -2.35
C GLY A 36 -15.63 4.96 -2.46
N ARG A 37 -16.09 4.24 -1.41
CA ARG A 37 -16.21 2.76 -1.44
C ARG A 37 -17.24 2.29 -2.45
N LEU A 38 -18.42 2.93 -2.48
CA LEU A 38 -19.45 2.63 -3.48
C LEU A 38 -18.94 2.86 -4.90
N PHE A 39 -18.20 3.95 -5.14
CA PHE A 39 -17.58 4.24 -6.44
C PHE A 39 -16.63 3.11 -6.87
N LYS A 40 -15.78 2.63 -5.95
CA LYS A 40 -14.86 1.51 -6.21
C LYS A 40 -15.60 0.18 -6.41
N LEU A 41 -16.61 -0.12 -5.57
CA LEU A 41 -17.50 -1.29 -5.69
C LEU A 41 -18.23 -1.32 -7.04
N SER A 42 -18.73 -0.17 -7.51
CA SER A 42 -19.42 -0.04 -8.79
C SER A 42 -18.48 -0.12 -9.99
N GLY A 43 -17.23 -0.55 -9.81
CA GLY A 43 -16.25 -0.69 -10.89
C GLY A 43 -15.82 0.64 -11.48
N TYR A 44 -15.76 1.72 -10.70
CA TYR A 44 -15.41 3.08 -11.14
C TYR A 44 -16.35 3.65 -12.20
N THR A 45 -17.60 3.18 -12.28
CA THR A 45 -18.52 3.49 -13.39
C THR A 45 -19.53 4.60 -13.07
N LEU A 46 -19.61 5.10 -11.82
CA LEU A 46 -20.51 6.20 -11.47
C LEU A 46 -20.09 7.49 -12.20
N GLY A 47 -21.08 8.25 -12.65
CA GLY A 47 -20.88 9.49 -13.41
C GLY A 47 -20.76 9.28 -14.91
N THR A 48 -20.13 10.22 -15.60
CA THR A 48 -20.04 10.29 -17.09
C THR A 48 -18.72 9.75 -17.61
N THR A 49 -18.74 9.16 -18.80
CA THR A 49 -17.51 8.78 -19.51
C THR A 49 -16.73 10.01 -19.93
N GLN A 50 -15.42 10.02 -19.70
CA GLN A 50 -14.53 11.11 -20.10
C GLN A 50 -13.78 10.78 -21.36
N LEU A 51 -13.53 11.80 -22.19
CA LEU A 51 -12.69 11.66 -23.39
C LEU A 51 -11.22 11.38 -23.00
N PHE A 52 -10.74 11.98 -21.90
CA PHE A 52 -9.37 11.82 -21.39
C PHE A 52 -9.39 11.52 -19.87
N PRO A 53 -9.47 10.24 -19.48
CA PRO A 53 -9.49 9.85 -18.07
C PRO A 53 -8.07 9.86 -17.46
N VAL A 54 -7.32 10.94 -17.63
CA VAL A 54 -5.92 11.07 -17.21
C VAL A 54 -5.82 12.00 -16.01
N ALA A 55 -4.95 11.65 -15.06
CA ALA A 55 -4.55 12.49 -13.93
C ALA A 55 -3.06 12.29 -13.67
N ALA A 56 -2.45 13.22 -12.95
CA ALA A 56 -1.05 13.11 -12.54
C ALA A 56 -0.90 13.45 -11.05
N MET A 57 0.20 13.01 -10.47
CA MET A 57 0.56 13.24 -9.06
C MET A 57 2.06 13.44 -8.94
N ALA A 58 2.47 14.29 -8.03
CA ALA A 58 3.88 14.43 -7.66
C ALA A 58 4.03 14.53 -6.15
N VAL A 59 5.10 13.92 -5.63
CA VAL A 59 5.49 13.99 -4.23
C VAL A 59 6.95 14.43 -4.17
N ALA A 60 7.20 15.51 -3.44
CA ALA A 60 8.55 15.98 -3.14
C ALA A 60 8.74 16.06 -1.63
N SER A 61 9.96 15.88 -1.16
CA SER A 61 10.24 15.78 0.26
C SER A 61 11.62 16.26 0.66
N VAL A 62 11.77 16.45 1.97
CA VAL A 62 13.07 16.53 2.67
C VAL A 62 13.01 15.57 3.83
N SER A 63 14.00 14.66 3.92
CA SER A 63 14.10 13.66 4.97
C SER A 63 15.34 13.83 5.83
N LYS A 64 15.22 13.43 7.11
CA LYS A 64 16.34 13.33 8.04
C LYS A 64 16.24 12.05 8.86
N VAL A 65 17.17 11.12 8.65
CA VAL A 65 17.41 9.98 9.53
C VAL A 65 18.29 10.44 10.68
N SER A 66 18.01 10.00 11.89
CA SER A 66 18.66 10.48 13.12
C SER A 66 20.16 10.20 13.16
N ASN A 67 20.60 9.04 12.65
CA ASN A 67 22.03 8.69 12.54
C ASN A 67 22.31 8.07 11.18
N THR A 68 23.20 8.67 10.41
CA THR A 68 23.53 8.30 9.03
C THR A 68 24.49 7.12 8.90
N GLN A 69 25.32 6.88 9.92
CA GLN A 69 26.42 5.89 9.87
C GLN A 69 27.29 5.97 8.60
N GLY A 70 27.61 7.16 8.15
CA GLY A 70 28.42 7.38 6.95
C GLY A 70 27.66 7.40 5.62
N ASN A 71 26.37 7.10 5.61
CA ASN A 71 25.54 7.15 4.40
C ASN A 71 25.28 8.58 3.89
N ASP A 72 25.67 9.62 4.65
CA ASP A 72 25.39 11.04 4.34
C ASP A 72 26.48 11.68 3.46
N SER A 73 27.45 10.93 2.98
CA SER A 73 28.58 11.42 2.17
C SER A 73 28.22 11.61 0.70
N SER A 74 27.21 10.88 0.21
CA SER A 74 26.79 10.88 -1.20
C SER A 74 25.27 10.98 -1.33
N TYR A 75 24.80 11.22 -2.56
CA TYR A 75 23.39 11.19 -2.89
C TYR A 75 22.82 9.76 -2.77
N PRO A 76 21.59 9.53 -2.24
CA PRO A 76 20.76 10.52 -1.52
C PRO A 76 21.20 10.70 -0.06
N ARG A 77 21.03 11.90 0.49
CA ARG A 77 21.49 12.24 1.85
C ARG A 77 20.46 13.04 2.63
N ASN A 78 20.71 13.15 3.94
CA ASN A 78 19.89 13.95 4.85
C ASN A 78 19.74 15.41 4.39
N ASN A 79 18.55 15.96 4.67
CA ASN A 79 18.19 17.36 4.41
C ASN A 79 18.28 17.78 2.92
N GLN A 80 18.31 16.81 2.01
CA GLN A 80 18.30 17.07 0.58
C GLN A 80 16.87 16.99 0.06
N LEU A 81 16.51 17.95 -0.83
CA LEU A 81 15.25 17.90 -1.56
C LEU A 81 15.22 16.67 -2.48
N GLN A 82 14.20 15.84 -2.34
CA GLN A 82 13.97 14.64 -3.13
C GLN A 82 12.66 14.75 -3.91
N LEU A 83 12.64 14.25 -5.13
CA LEU A 83 11.42 13.90 -5.83
C LEU A 83 11.08 12.45 -5.43
N GLU A 84 10.15 12.26 -4.51
CA GLU A 84 9.76 10.92 -4.03
C GLU A 84 9.12 10.08 -5.12
N GLY A 85 8.37 10.70 -6.01
CA GLY A 85 7.76 10.08 -7.17
C GLY A 85 6.91 11.05 -7.97
N GLY A 86 6.82 10.78 -9.26
CA GLY A 86 5.85 11.39 -10.17
C GLY A 86 4.98 10.30 -10.77
N SER A 87 3.66 10.37 -10.62
CA SER A 87 2.74 9.36 -11.11
C SER A 87 1.83 9.90 -12.20
N LEU A 88 1.60 9.06 -13.20
CA LEU A 88 0.57 9.26 -14.22
C LEU A 88 -0.53 8.21 -13.99
N PHE A 89 -1.78 8.64 -14.08
CA PHE A 89 -2.93 7.78 -13.94
C PHE A 89 -3.75 7.78 -15.22
N ILE A 90 -4.22 6.59 -15.62
CA ILE A 90 -5.36 6.42 -16.51
C ILE A 90 -6.45 5.79 -15.63
N ALA A 91 -7.47 6.58 -15.30
CA ALA A 91 -8.44 6.19 -14.31
C ALA A 91 -9.81 6.76 -14.65
N GLY A 92 -10.77 5.89 -14.90
CA GLY A 92 -12.10 6.30 -15.32
C GLY A 92 -13.02 5.17 -15.74
N LYS A 93 -14.25 5.57 -16.08
CA LYS A 93 -15.28 4.75 -16.67
C LYS A 93 -14.92 4.44 -18.12
N LEU A 94 -14.88 3.16 -18.48
CA LEU A 94 -14.67 2.65 -19.83
C LEU A 94 -15.99 2.28 -20.52
N GLY A 95 -17.00 1.96 -19.75
CA GLY A 95 -18.34 1.58 -20.22
C GLY A 95 -19.30 1.49 -19.04
N ASP A 96 -20.55 1.08 -19.26
CA ASP A 96 -21.57 1.08 -18.21
C ASP A 96 -21.28 0.11 -17.08
N HIS A 97 -20.50 -0.94 -17.35
CA HIS A 97 -20.11 -1.96 -16.38
C HIS A 97 -18.60 -2.07 -16.20
N ALA A 98 -17.80 -1.25 -16.89
CA ALA A 98 -16.34 -1.35 -16.89
C ALA A 98 -15.68 -0.03 -16.50
N GLY A 99 -14.71 -0.09 -15.63
CA GLY A 99 -13.84 1.01 -15.29
C GLY A 99 -12.49 0.54 -14.80
N MET A 100 -11.58 1.48 -14.68
CA MET A 100 -10.19 1.18 -14.35
C MET A 100 -9.55 2.24 -13.47
N PHE A 101 -8.60 1.77 -12.68
CA PHE A 101 -7.55 2.54 -12.04
C PHE A 101 -6.22 1.96 -12.48
N SER A 102 -5.37 2.77 -13.13
CA SER A 102 -4.03 2.38 -13.54
C SER A 102 -3.05 3.48 -13.21
N GLN A 103 -1.93 3.14 -12.62
CA GLN A 103 -0.88 4.05 -12.18
C GLN A 103 0.47 3.61 -12.74
N TRP A 104 1.25 4.57 -13.21
CA TRP A 104 2.68 4.45 -13.50
C TRP A 104 3.43 5.47 -12.68
N THR A 105 4.53 5.05 -12.06
CA THR A 105 5.30 5.92 -11.18
C THR A 105 6.74 6.02 -11.65
N TYR A 106 7.20 7.24 -11.84
CA TYR A 106 8.62 7.57 -12.02
C TYR A 106 9.28 7.67 -10.65
N ASN A 107 10.41 6.98 -10.50
CA ASN A 107 11.25 6.99 -9.31
C ASN A 107 12.68 7.35 -9.71
N ASN A 108 13.25 8.39 -9.08
CA ASN A 108 14.63 8.82 -9.32
C ASN A 108 15.66 8.14 -8.41
N LEU A 109 15.22 7.37 -7.43
CA LEU A 109 16.09 6.63 -6.48
C LEU A 109 16.15 5.13 -6.80
N ASN A 110 15.97 4.76 -8.06
CA ASN A 110 16.24 3.39 -8.49
C ASN A 110 17.74 3.16 -8.54
N SER A 111 18.26 2.25 -7.71
CA SER A 111 19.69 1.97 -7.61
C SER A 111 20.13 0.91 -8.58
N THR A 112 21.33 1.09 -9.13
CA THR A 112 22.04 0.08 -9.93
C THR A 112 23.47 -0.04 -9.42
N THR A 113 23.96 -1.26 -9.24
CA THR A 113 25.37 -1.50 -8.92
C THR A 113 26.18 -1.37 -10.19
N GLN A 114 27.21 -0.53 -10.17
CA GLN A 114 28.14 -0.33 -11.27
C GLN A 114 29.23 -1.42 -11.26
N ALA A 115 29.97 -1.56 -12.36
CA ALA A 115 31.03 -2.55 -12.49
C ALA A 115 32.19 -2.36 -11.48
N ASP A 116 32.36 -1.15 -10.95
CA ASP A 116 33.33 -0.80 -9.91
C ASP A 116 32.82 -1.02 -8.48
N GLY A 117 31.60 -1.59 -8.33
CA GLY A 117 30.94 -1.82 -7.03
C GLY A 117 30.24 -0.59 -6.44
N SER A 118 30.32 0.57 -7.09
CA SER A 118 29.60 1.76 -6.64
C SER A 118 28.10 1.66 -6.93
N THR A 119 27.28 2.41 -6.18
CA THR A 119 25.84 2.51 -6.43
C THR A 119 25.55 3.79 -7.19
N ALA A 120 24.94 3.67 -8.37
CA ALA A 120 24.36 4.78 -9.11
C ALA A 120 22.83 4.81 -8.94
N PHE A 121 22.26 6.00 -8.87
CA PHE A 121 20.83 6.22 -8.82
C PHE A 121 20.34 6.77 -10.15
N ASN A 122 19.43 6.03 -10.79
CA ASN A 122 18.86 6.36 -12.08
C ASN A 122 17.34 6.49 -11.99
N GLY A 123 16.78 7.37 -12.82
CA GLY A 123 15.34 7.47 -12.95
C GLY A 123 14.77 6.27 -13.70
N LYS A 124 13.72 5.66 -13.17
CA LYS A 124 12.97 4.55 -13.80
C LYS A 124 11.49 4.80 -13.68
N THR A 125 10.76 4.55 -14.75
CA THR A 125 9.29 4.52 -14.73
C THR A 125 8.85 3.06 -14.71
N THR A 126 8.01 2.73 -13.74
CA THR A 126 7.45 1.38 -13.59
C THR A 126 5.93 1.47 -13.55
N VAL A 127 5.27 0.37 -13.88
CA VAL A 127 3.87 0.21 -13.51
C VAL A 127 3.78 0.25 -11.97
N ASP A 128 2.69 0.84 -11.48
CA ASP A 128 2.33 0.87 -10.06
C ASP A 128 0.98 0.16 -9.88
N ASN A 129 0.16 0.53 -8.92
CA ASN A 129 -1.09 -0.13 -8.64
C ASN A 129 -2.08 -0.07 -9.82
N ASN A 130 -2.64 -1.21 -10.17
CA ASN A 130 -3.69 -1.36 -11.16
C ASN A 130 -4.86 -2.15 -10.56
N ASP A 131 -6.07 -1.67 -10.82
CA ASP A 131 -7.33 -2.33 -10.45
C ASP A 131 -8.37 -2.04 -11.55
N TRP A 132 -8.61 -3.02 -12.40
CA TRP A 132 -9.59 -2.94 -13.49
C TRP A 132 -10.80 -3.76 -13.10
N ARG A 133 -12.00 -3.19 -13.27
CA ARG A 133 -13.22 -3.82 -12.79
C ARG A 133 -14.29 -3.92 -13.85
N LEU A 134 -15.03 -5.04 -13.76
CA LEU A 134 -16.36 -5.20 -14.31
C LEU A 134 -17.33 -5.29 -13.14
N SER A 135 -18.43 -4.53 -13.17
CA SER A 135 -19.40 -4.49 -12.07
C SER A 135 -20.83 -4.41 -12.56
N TRP A 136 -21.70 -5.09 -11.84
CA TRP A 136 -23.15 -5.08 -12.04
C TRP A 136 -23.85 -4.84 -10.71
N HIS A 137 -25.01 -4.19 -10.78
CA HIS A 137 -25.86 -3.91 -9.63
C HIS A 137 -27.25 -4.49 -9.87
N LEU A 138 -27.68 -5.37 -8.98
CA LEU A 138 -29.02 -5.94 -8.95
C LEU A 138 -29.75 -5.44 -7.69
N ALA A 139 -30.75 -4.55 -7.88
CA ALA A 139 -31.57 -4.03 -6.81
C ALA A 139 -33.02 -4.52 -6.97
N LYS A 140 -33.55 -5.20 -5.96
CA LYS A 140 -34.94 -5.63 -5.81
C LYS A 140 -35.41 -5.29 -4.40
N ALA A 141 -36.71 -5.51 -4.07
CA ALA A 141 -37.28 -5.10 -2.81
C ALA A 141 -36.48 -5.53 -1.56
N ASP A 142 -35.98 -6.77 -1.54
CA ASP A 142 -35.25 -7.35 -0.41
C ASP A 142 -33.80 -7.72 -0.74
N LEU A 143 -33.30 -7.31 -1.91
CA LEU A 143 -31.99 -7.68 -2.41
C LEU A 143 -31.30 -6.46 -3.03
N ASP A 144 -30.20 -6.03 -2.43
CA ASP A 144 -29.26 -5.05 -2.97
C ASP A 144 -27.92 -5.77 -3.14
N LEU A 145 -27.55 -6.11 -4.37
CA LEU A 145 -26.36 -6.90 -4.68
C LEU A 145 -25.52 -6.19 -5.74
N ILE A 146 -24.31 -5.76 -5.35
CA ILE A 146 -23.26 -5.35 -6.28
C ILE A 146 -22.31 -6.53 -6.42
N TYR A 147 -22.01 -6.96 -7.64
CA TYR A 147 -21.09 -8.05 -7.90
C TYR A 147 -20.23 -7.75 -9.13
N GLY A 148 -19.07 -8.37 -9.21
CA GLY A 148 -18.18 -8.09 -10.32
C GLY A 148 -16.91 -8.93 -10.34
N LEU A 149 -16.03 -8.52 -11.26
CA LEU A 149 -14.70 -9.08 -11.44
C LEU A 149 -13.67 -7.97 -11.29
N THR A 150 -12.49 -8.30 -10.79
CA THR A 150 -11.32 -7.40 -10.75
C THR A 150 -10.10 -8.09 -11.31
N LEU A 151 -9.34 -7.37 -12.14
CA LEU A 151 -7.99 -7.71 -12.57
C LEU A 151 -7.03 -6.70 -11.96
N ASN A 152 -6.05 -7.17 -11.20
CA ASN A 152 -5.12 -6.29 -10.49
C ASN A 152 -3.69 -6.84 -10.45
N ASN A 153 -2.73 -6.03 -10.00
CA ASN A 153 -1.31 -6.38 -9.97
C ASN A 153 -0.66 -6.28 -8.57
N ASN A 154 -1.48 -6.18 -7.54
CA ASN A 154 -1.00 -6.10 -6.17
C ASN A 154 -2.06 -6.72 -5.26
N PRO A 155 -1.77 -7.79 -4.50
CA PRO A 155 -2.73 -8.34 -3.55
C PRO A 155 -3.25 -7.25 -2.62
N THR A 156 -4.58 -7.24 -2.41
CA THR A 156 -5.32 -6.26 -1.59
C THR A 156 -5.54 -4.87 -2.20
N VAL A 157 -4.97 -4.52 -3.36
CA VAL A 157 -5.27 -3.23 -4.04
C VAL A 157 -6.76 -3.08 -4.36
N GLN A 158 -7.43 -4.18 -4.60
CA GLN A 158 -8.87 -4.25 -4.87
C GLN A 158 -9.75 -4.08 -3.62
N ASP A 159 -9.17 -4.09 -2.41
CA ASP A 159 -9.93 -3.83 -1.18
C ASP A 159 -10.68 -2.49 -1.26
N VAL A 160 -11.98 -2.54 -1.01
CA VAL A 160 -12.86 -1.37 -1.16
C VAL A 160 -12.80 -0.42 0.04
N TRP A 161 -12.27 -0.85 1.18
CA TRP A 161 -12.07 0.00 2.37
C TRP A 161 -10.68 0.65 2.42
N ASN A 162 -9.72 0.16 1.62
CA ASN A 162 -8.31 0.54 1.69
C ASN A 162 -7.73 0.41 3.13
N SER A 163 -8.18 -0.62 3.85
CA SER A 163 -7.74 -0.97 5.21
C SER A 163 -6.71 -2.09 5.24
N THR A 164 -6.46 -2.71 4.10
CA THR A 164 -5.50 -3.79 3.89
C THR A 164 -4.17 -3.25 3.28
N PRO A 165 -3.10 -4.06 3.21
CA PRO A 165 -1.74 -3.58 2.99
C PRO A 165 -1.49 -2.68 1.78
N ALA A 166 -2.11 -2.93 0.61
CA ALA A 166 -1.79 -2.17 -0.61
C ALA A 166 -2.02 -0.65 -0.48
N PHE A 167 -2.92 -0.24 0.41
CA PHE A 167 -3.17 1.15 0.79
C PHE A 167 -3.01 1.36 2.30
N GLY A 168 -2.16 0.57 2.94
CA GLY A 168 -1.87 0.65 4.37
C GLY A 168 -1.17 1.96 4.79
N TYR A 169 -1.35 2.33 6.04
CA TYR A 169 -0.65 3.48 6.63
C TYR A 169 0.78 3.09 7.08
N PRO A 170 1.81 3.93 6.85
CA PRO A 170 1.76 5.31 6.36
C PRO A 170 1.56 5.39 4.85
N TYR A 171 0.79 6.38 4.39
CA TYR A 171 0.47 6.56 2.97
C TYR A 171 1.61 7.19 2.17
N GLN A 172 2.53 7.85 2.85
CA GLN A 172 3.81 8.33 2.36
C GLN A 172 4.89 8.01 3.38
N SER A 173 6.08 7.70 2.93
CA SER A 173 7.23 7.43 3.79
C SER A 173 8.52 7.87 3.09
N SER A 174 9.57 8.11 3.86
CA SER A 174 10.86 8.56 3.35
C SER A 174 11.54 7.49 2.49
N ARG A 175 11.70 7.77 1.21
CA ARG A 175 12.51 6.92 0.32
C ARG A 175 13.99 6.92 0.68
N LEU A 176 14.49 8.01 1.26
CA LEU A 176 15.86 8.06 1.79
C LEU A 176 16.07 6.97 2.84
N ALA A 177 15.14 6.85 3.80
CA ALA A 177 15.21 5.79 4.81
C ALA A 177 15.16 4.41 4.16
N SER A 178 14.25 4.20 3.20
CA SER A 178 14.14 2.94 2.46
C SER A 178 15.41 2.57 1.69
N VAL A 179 16.03 3.53 1.00
CA VAL A 179 17.32 3.33 0.28
C VAL A 179 18.44 2.95 1.24
N TRP A 180 18.41 3.45 2.47
CA TRP A 180 19.38 3.07 3.52
C TRP A 180 19.00 1.76 4.24
N GLY A 181 18.03 1.02 3.73
CA GLY A 181 17.58 -0.25 4.30
C GLY A 181 16.82 -0.11 5.62
N ILE A 182 16.29 1.09 5.91
CA ILE A 182 15.54 1.36 7.12
C ILE A 182 14.06 1.18 6.85
N GLY A 183 13.46 0.20 7.49
CA GLY A 183 12.04 -0.11 7.44
C GLY A 183 11.71 -1.32 8.29
N PRO A 184 10.44 -1.50 8.68
CA PRO A 184 10.00 -2.75 9.27
C PRO A 184 10.04 -3.88 8.23
N GLN A 185 10.07 -5.12 8.71
CA GLN A 185 9.84 -6.27 7.85
C GLN A 185 8.36 -6.30 7.41
N ALA A 186 8.08 -7.06 6.38
CA ALA A 186 6.74 -7.19 5.85
C ALA A 186 6.46 -8.65 5.48
N THR A 187 5.22 -9.10 5.66
CA THR A 187 4.76 -10.37 5.14
C THR A 187 4.67 -10.33 3.61
N LEU A 188 4.59 -11.47 2.95
CA LEU A 188 4.56 -11.52 1.49
C LEU A 188 3.41 -10.68 0.90
N ILE A 189 2.23 -10.73 1.53
CA ILE A 189 1.05 -9.97 1.08
C ILE A 189 1.17 -8.45 1.35
N GLU A 190 2.09 -8.02 2.21
CA GLU A 190 2.36 -6.60 2.52
C GLU A 190 3.34 -5.94 1.53
N GLY A 191 3.18 -6.19 0.26
CA GLY A 191 3.97 -5.53 -0.79
C GLY A 191 5.04 -6.42 -1.43
N GLY A 192 5.31 -7.61 -0.90
CA GLY A 192 6.28 -8.53 -1.50
C GLY A 192 5.90 -8.98 -2.92
N LEU A 193 4.62 -8.96 -3.25
CA LEU A 193 4.10 -9.30 -4.57
C LEU A 193 3.64 -8.09 -5.39
N ALA A 194 3.78 -6.87 -4.87
CA ALA A 194 3.30 -5.68 -5.52
C ALA A 194 3.93 -5.49 -6.90
N GLN A 195 3.08 -5.27 -7.91
CA GLN A 195 3.42 -5.10 -9.33
C GLN A 195 4.18 -6.27 -9.96
N GLN A 196 4.26 -7.43 -9.29
CA GLN A 196 4.90 -8.64 -9.80
C GLN A 196 3.89 -9.71 -10.25
N VAL A 197 2.61 -9.50 -9.96
CA VAL A 197 1.56 -10.50 -10.13
C VAL A 197 0.39 -9.99 -10.97
N ALA A 198 -0.35 -10.95 -11.53
CA ALA A 198 -1.67 -10.74 -12.12
C ALA A 198 -2.70 -11.49 -11.26
N GLY A 199 -3.61 -10.76 -10.62
CA GLY A 199 -4.69 -11.26 -9.80
C GLY A 199 -6.03 -11.13 -10.51
N LEU A 200 -6.80 -12.20 -10.58
CA LEU A 200 -8.18 -12.19 -11.06
C LEU A 200 -9.09 -12.66 -9.93
N SER A 201 -10.05 -11.82 -9.55
CA SER A 201 -11.01 -12.13 -8.48
C SER A 201 -12.43 -11.85 -8.91
N ALA A 202 -13.38 -12.60 -8.32
CA ALA A 202 -14.79 -12.29 -8.32
C ALA A 202 -15.21 -11.80 -6.94
N TYR A 203 -16.05 -10.75 -6.89
CA TYR A 203 -16.54 -10.19 -5.64
C TYR A 203 -18.05 -9.99 -5.65
N ALA A 204 -18.63 -9.97 -4.44
CA ALA A 204 -20.03 -9.67 -4.20
C ALA A 204 -20.19 -8.83 -2.92
N PHE A 205 -21.06 -7.82 -2.96
CA PHE A 205 -21.44 -7.00 -1.83
C PHE A 205 -22.96 -7.02 -1.67
N LEU A 206 -23.41 -7.67 -0.62
CA LEU A 206 -24.81 -7.98 -0.38
C LEU A 206 -25.40 -7.07 0.69
N ASN A 207 -26.54 -6.44 0.36
CA ASN A 207 -27.36 -5.62 1.25
C ASN A 207 -26.56 -4.57 2.03
N LYS A 208 -25.51 -4.02 1.40
CA LYS A 208 -24.61 -3.00 1.97
C LYS A 208 -23.81 -3.43 3.22
N ASN A 209 -23.87 -4.71 3.56
CA ASN A 209 -23.27 -5.25 4.78
C ASN A 209 -22.23 -6.34 4.54
N TRP A 210 -22.48 -7.29 3.63
CA TRP A 210 -21.66 -8.46 3.50
C TRP A 210 -20.85 -8.43 2.21
N TYR A 211 -19.55 -8.46 2.33
CA TYR A 211 -18.62 -8.56 1.20
C TYR A 211 -17.93 -9.91 1.20
N ALA A 212 -17.84 -10.50 0.03
CA ALA A 212 -17.06 -11.70 -0.20
C ALA A 212 -16.28 -11.55 -1.52
N GLU A 213 -15.06 -12.05 -1.53
CA GLU A 213 -14.20 -12.08 -2.71
C GLU A 213 -13.39 -13.38 -2.73
N ILE A 214 -13.31 -13.97 -3.90
CA ILE A 214 -12.46 -15.13 -4.20
C ILE A 214 -11.66 -14.85 -5.47
N GLY A 215 -10.37 -15.13 -5.44
CA GLY A 215 -9.50 -14.92 -6.58
C GLY A 215 -8.27 -15.80 -6.57
N SER A 216 -7.44 -15.58 -7.56
CA SER A 216 -6.16 -16.25 -7.70
C SER A 216 -5.14 -15.32 -8.33
N TYR A 217 -3.91 -15.42 -7.84
CA TYR A 217 -2.74 -14.70 -8.32
C TYR A 217 -1.78 -15.63 -9.05
N ARG A 218 -1.12 -15.09 -10.06
CA ARG A 218 0.00 -15.72 -10.76
C ARG A 218 1.06 -14.66 -11.07
N VAL A 219 2.25 -15.08 -11.47
CA VAL A 219 3.27 -14.14 -11.95
C VAL A 219 2.73 -13.32 -13.13
N ALA A 220 3.03 -12.04 -13.15
CA ALA A 220 2.64 -11.12 -14.23
C ALA A 220 3.62 -11.21 -15.42
N ASP A 221 3.64 -12.34 -16.10
CA ASP A 221 4.43 -12.58 -17.30
C ASP A 221 3.55 -12.88 -18.53
N GLY A 222 4.18 -13.11 -19.69
CA GLY A 222 3.48 -13.39 -20.94
C GLY A 222 2.43 -12.33 -21.27
N PRO A 223 1.14 -12.72 -21.44
CA PRO A 223 0.07 -11.79 -21.78
C PRO A 223 -0.24 -10.76 -20.67
N PHE A 224 0.22 -11.01 -19.44
CA PHE A 224 0.02 -10.12 -18.29
C PHE A 224 1.23 -9.23 -17.98
N SER A 225 2.30 -9.28 -18.77
CA SER A 225 3.54 -8.53 -18.55
C SER A 225 3.34 -7.00 -18.49
N PHE A 226 2.24 -6.47 -19.01
CA PHE A 226 1.87 -5.06 -18.87
C PHE A 226 1.58 -4.67 -17.41
N LEU A 227 1.21 -5.63 -16.55
CA LEU A 227 0.95 -5.44 -15.10
C LEU A 227 2.24 -5.42 -14.25
N SER A 228 3.39 -5.79 -14.85
CA SER A 228 4.70 -5.78 -14.19
C SER A 228 5.74 -4.95 -14.95
N HIS A 229 5.30 -4.10 -15.89
CA HIS A 229 6.23 -3.37 -16.76
C HIS A 229 7.23 -2.53 -15.95
N GLY A 230 8.51 -2.78 -16.19
CA GLY A 230 9.61 -2.09 -15.52
C GLY A 230 9.91 -2.58 -14.10
N VAL A 231 9.20 -3.58 -13.58
CA VAL A 231 9.40 -4.16 -12.24
C VAL A 231 10.21 -5.45 -12.35
N ASP A 232 11.14 -5.66 -11.42
CA ASP A 232 11.91 -6.89 -11.33
C ASP A 232 11.08 -7.95 -10.59
N LEU A 233 10.94 -9.15 -11.18
CA LEU A 233 10.12 -10.25 -10.64
C LEU A 233 10.93 -11.05 -9.59
N SER A 234 11.24 -10.43 -8.46
CA SER A 234 12.04 -11.03 -7.38
C SER A 234 11.29 -12.11 -6.60
N ASN A 235 9.97 -11.93 -6.40
CA ASN A 235 9.10 -12.91 -5.75
C ASN A 235 8.20 -13.57 -6.80
N ARG A 236 8.83 -14.41 -7.63
CA ARG A 236 8.15 -15.05 -8.76
C ARG A 236 7.23 -16.16 -8.28
N LEU A 237 5.93 -15.99 -8.49
CA LEU A 237 4.92 -17.00 -8.18
C LEU A 237 4.97 -18.18 -9.15
N SER A 238 4.73 -19.38 -8.61
CA SER A 238 4.51 -20.61 -9.39
C SER A 238 3.03 -20.95 -9.45
N GLY A 239 2.50 -21.13 -10.65
CA GLY A 239 1.10 -21.57 -10.86
C GLY A 239 0.06 -20.57 -10.39
N ASN A 240 -1.05 -21.09 -9.87
CA ASN A 240 -2.17 -20.31 -9.34
C ASN A 240 -2.15 -20.32 -7.81
N ASN A 241 -2.32 -19.16 -7.22
CA ASN A 241 -2.17 -18.92 -5.79
C ASN A 241 -3.49 -18.30 -5.28
N PRO A 242 -4.29 -19.02 -4.47
CA PRO A 242 -5.62 -18.58 -4.08
C PRO A 242 -5.58 -17.40 -3.11
N TYR A 243 -6.54 -16.49 -3.28
CA TYR A 243 -6.83 -15.36 -2.41
C TYR A 243 -8.31 -15.37 -2.02
N LEU A 244 -8.58 -15.03 -0.78
CA LEU A 244 -9.94 -14.92 -0.24
C LEU A 244 -10.05 -13.66 0.62
N ARG A 245 -11.20 -12.98 0.57
CA ARG A 245 -11.58 -11.92 1.49
C ARG A 245 -13.05 -12.05 1.87
N PHE A 246 -13.35 -11.84 3.14
CA PHE A 246 -14.71 -11.70 3.65
C PHE A 246 -14.76 -10.51 4.60
N ALA A 247 -15.78 -9.64 4.48
CA ALA A 247 -15.92 -8.50 5.37
C ALA A 247 -17.39 -8.20 5.70
N TYR A 248 -17.59 -7.68 6.91
CA TYR A 248 -18.85 -7.10 7.34
C TYR A 248 -18.72 -5.58 7.40
N ASN A 249 -19.67 -4.87 6.80
CA ASN A 249 -19.77 -3.42 6.82
C ASN A 249 -21.08 -2.98 7.46
N ARG A 250 -21.02 -1.88 8.20
CA ARG A 250 -22.21 -1.23 8.72
C ARG A 250 -22.05 0.29 8.74
N ASP A 251 -22.96 0.97 8.05
CA ASP A 251 -23.04 2.42 8.05
C ASP A 251 -24.32 2.84 8.82
N TRP A 252 -24.18 3.80 9.77
CA TRP A 252 -25.32 4.32 10.54
C TRP A 252 -25.08 5.77 10.96
N GLY A 253 -25.99 6.68 10.58
CA GLY A 253 -25.81 8.11 10.83
C GLY A 253 -24.48 8.61 10.28
N MET A 254 -23.62 9.14 11.14
CA MET A 254 -22.27 9.63 10.79
C MET A 254 -21.18 8.57 10.95
N HIS A 255 -21.55 7.34 11.27
CA HIS A 255 -20.60 6.28 11.60
C HIS A 255 -20.51 5.25 10.46
N SER A 256 -19.34 4.71 10.27
CA SER A 256 -19.06 3.60 9.37
C SER A 256 -18.08 2.64 10.02
N LEU A 257 -18.40 1.36 10.03
CA LEU A 257 -17.56 0.29 10.54
C LEU A 257 -17.43 -0.81 9.50
N ALA A 258 -16.20 -1.26 9.26
CA ALA A 258 -15.92 -2.47 8.53
C ALA A 258 -14.97 -3.35 9.33
N VAL A 259 -15.19 -4.66 9.31
CA VAL A 259 -14.28 -5.68 9.85
C VAL A 259 -14.16 -6.77 8.81
N GLY A 260 -12.92 -7.16 8.48
CA GLY A 260 -12.65 -8.15 7.45
C GLY A 260 -11.63 -9.19 7.86
N VAL A 261 -11.65 -10.30 7.16
CA VAL A 261 -10.61 -11.32 7.15
C VAL A 261 -10.18 -11.55 5.71
N PHE A 262 -8.90 -11.82 5.52
CA PHE A 262 -8.35 -12.11 4.19
C PHE A 262 -7.20 -13.09 4.30
N GLY A 263 -6.81 -13.69 3.19
CA GLY A 263 -5.66 -14.57 3.15
C GLY A 263 -5.27 -14.99 1.76
N MET A 264 -4.04 -15.43 1.66
CA MET A 264 -3.42 -15.92 0.43
C MET A 264 -2.52 -17.11 0.74
N ASP A 265 -2.52 -18.11 -0.11
CA ASP A 265 -1.49 -19.15 -0.15
C ASP A 265 -0.65 -18.94 -1.40
N ALA A 266 0.68 -18.88 -1.26
CA ALA A 266 1.58 -18.57 -2.34
C ALA A 266 2.74 -19.56 -2.44
N LYS A 267 3.07 -19.95 -3.67
CA LYS A 267 4.26 -20.73 -4.03
C LYS A 267 5.22 -19.84 -4.74
N VAL A 268 6.38 -19.60 -4.15
CA VAL A 268 7.38 -18.66 -4.64
C VAL A 268 8.66 -19.42 -5.02
N HIS A 269 9.20 -19.14 -6.19
CA HIS A 269 10.49 -19.65 -6.60
C HIS A 269 11.60 -19.10 -5.69
N ALA A 270 12.45 -19.96 -5.14
CA ALA A 270 13.56 -19.55 -4.28
C ALA A 270 14.57 -18.64 -5.03
N ASP A 271 14.73 -18.86 -6.32
CA ASP A 271 15.38 -17.93 -7.26
C ASP A 271 14.32 -17.35 -8.21
N GLY A 272 13.96 -16.09 -8.02
CA GLY A 272 12.96 -15.40 -8.86
C GLY A 272 13.38 -15.24 -10.32
N THR A 273 14.65 -15.44 -10.66
CA THR A 273 15.17 -15.38 -12.04
C THR A 273 15.08 -16.73 -12.75
N ASP A 274 15.02 -17.85 -12.01
CA ASP A 274 14.91 -19.21 -12.54
C ASP A 274 13.50 -19.79 -12.33
N THR A 275 12.76 -19.97 -13.43
CA THR A 275 11.42 -20.58 -13.42
C THR A 275 11.40 -22.05 -13.06
N ASN A 276 12.55 -22.72 -12.98
CA ASN A 276 12.68 -24.11 -12.58
C ASN A 276 13.27 -24.27 -11.18
N SER A 277 13.60 -23.16 -10.49
CA SER A 277 14.09 -23.26 -9.12
C SER A 277 13.05 -23.89 -8.20
N PRO A 278 13.48 -24.57 -7.14
CA PRO A 278 12.57 -25.13 -6.14
C PRO A 278 11.72 -24.04 -5.50
N LEU A 279 10.64 -24.44 -4.80
CA LEU A 279 9.63 -23.52 -4.28
C LEU A 279 9.67 -23.48 -2.76
N ASP A 280 9.41 -22.27 -2.23
CA ASP A 280 9.01 -22.04 -0.85
C ASP A 280 7.50 -21.75 -0.78
N HIS A 281 6.85 -22.09 0.33
CA HIS A 281 5.41 -21.96 0.49
C HIS A 281 5.07 -20.95 1.59
N TYR A 282 4.23 -19.96 1.24
CA TYR A 282 3.77 -18.89 2.12
C TYR A 282 2.28 -19.01 2.38
N HIS A 283 1.87 -18.77 3.63
CA HIS A 283 0.49 -18.83 4.09
C HIS A 283 0.18 -17.56 4.90
N ASP A 284 -0.38 -16.55 4.23
CA ASP A 284 -0.80 -15.29 4.85
C ASP A 284 -2.26 -15.35 5.30
N ARG A 285 -2.54 -14.98 6.53
CA ARG A 285 -3.88 -14.87 7.12
C ARG A 285 -3.98 -13.53 7.84
N GLY A 286 -4.92 -12.70 7.42
CA GLY A 286 -5.08 -11.35 7.96
C GLY A 286 -6.48 -11.06 8.49
N ILE A 287 -6.54 -10.16 9.43
CA ILE A 287 -7.76 -9.49 9.89
C ILE A 287 -7.54 -7.99 9.82
N ASP A 288 -8.56 -7.25 9.39
CA ASP A 288 -8.53 -5.80 9.33
C ASP A 288 -9.82 -5.18 9.86
N MET A 289 -9.72 -3.94 10.29
CA MET A 289 -10.84 -3.13 10.75
C MET A 289 -10.66 -1.68 10.32
N GLN A 290 -11.76 -1.05 9.92
CA GLN A 290 -11.85 0.40 9.76
C GLN A 290 -13.08 0.92 10.49
N TYR A 291 -12.92 1.96 11.31
CA TYR A 291 -14.02 2.73 11.86
C TYR A 291 -13.85 4.20 11.47
N GLN A 292 -14.94 4.83 11.08
CA GLN A 292 -14.99 6.24 10.72
C GLN A 292 -16.14 6.92 11.43
N TYR A 293 -15.90 8.12 11.95
CA TYR A 293 -16.90 9.09 12.34
C TYR A 293 -16.79 10.28 11.37
N LEU A 294 -17.82 10.48 10.54
CA LEU A 294 -17.83 11.41 9.43
C LEU A 294 -18.83 12.54 9.72
N SER A 295 -18.39 13.54 10.43
CA SER A 295 -19.18 14.73 10.77
C SER A 295 -18.42 15.98 10.34
N ASP A 296 -19.11 16.97 9.78
CA ASP A 296 -18.51 18.28 9.53
C ASP A 296 -18.68 19.15 10.82
N PRO A 297 -17.60 19.79 11.32
CA PRO A 297 -16.25 19.85 10.75
C PRO A 297 -15.26 18.77 11.27
N HIS A 298 -15.74 17.77 12.03
CA HIS A 298 -14.90 16.82 12.75
C HIS A 298 -14.97 15.44 12.12
N ILE A 299 -13.83 14.91 11.68
CA ILE A 299 -13.73 13.56 11.13
C ILE A 299 -12.71 12.78 11.94
N PHE A 300 -13.07 11.59 12.32
CA PHE A 300 -12.18 10.65 12.99
C PHE A 300 -12.17 9.32 12.25
N THR A 301 -10.98 8.76 12.02
CA THR A 301 -10.81 7.43 11.41
C THR A 301 -9.82 6.62 12.22
N THR A 302 -10.13 5.35 12.45
CA THR A 302 -9.15 4.37 12.92
C THR A 302 -9.09 3.17 12.00
N GLN A 303 -7.89 2.63 11.81
CA GLN A 303 -7.63 1.42 11.05
C GLN A 303 -6.72 0.51 11.84
N LEU A 304 -7.00 -0.78 11.80
CA LEU A 304 -6.19 -1.85 12.39
C LEU A 304 -5.99 -2.93 11.34
N SER A 305 -4.81 -3.52 11.28
CA SER A 305 -4.55 -4.75 10.54
C SER A 305 -3.59 -5.64 11.32
N TYR A 306 -3.85 -6.93 11.29
CA TYR A 306 -2.96 -7.96 11.80
C TYR A 306 -2.84 -9.07 10.76
N ILE A 307 -1.61 -9.45 10.45
CA ILE A 307 -1.31 -10.52 9.50
C ILE A 307 -0.40 -11.52 10.19
N HIS A 308 -0.77 -12.78 10.07
CA HIS A 308 0.05 -13.92 10.43
C HIS A 308 0.51 -14.61 9.15
N GLU A 309 1.81 -14.61 8.91
CA GLU A 309 2.46 -15.39 7.87
C GLU A 309 3.13 -16.61 8.48
N SER A 310 2.92 -17.78 7.88
CA SER A 310 3.78 -18.94 8.09
C SER A 310 4.41 -19.32 6.76
N THR A 311 5.71 -19.62 6.79
CA THR A 311 6.48 -19.95 5.60
C THR A 311 7.15 -21.30 5.80
N ASP A 312 6.96 -22.22 4.85
CA ASP A 312 7.70 -23.47 4.75
C ASP A 312 8.86 -23.25 3.74
N TRP A 313 10.09 -23.28 4.24
CA TRP A 313 11.32 -23.01 3.50
C TRP A 313 11.84 -24.29 2.85
N ASP A 314 11.01 -24.95 2.01
CA ASP A 314 11.34 -26.25 1.41
C ASP A 314 12.56 -26.18 0.49
N ALA A 315 12.74 -25.06 -0.21
CA ALA A 315 13.88 -24.82 -1.08
C ALA A 315 15.03 -24.09 -0.35
N SER A 316 14.72 -22.96 0.28
CA SER A 316 15.71 -22.06 0.88
C SER A 316 16.43 -22.69 2.07
N HIS A 317 15.76 -23.56 2.84
CA HIS A 317 16.40 -24.28 3.93
C HIS A 317 17.38 -25.33 3.42
N ILE A 318 17.02 -26.09 2.37
CA ILE A 318 17.91 -27.07 1.73
C ILE A 318 19.11 -26.36 1.07
N GLY A 319 18.89 -25.17 0.51
CA GLY A 319 19.96 -24.32 -0.06
C GLY A 319 20.85 -23.63 0.98
N ASN A 320 20.58 -23.75 2.27
CA ASN A 320 21.22 -23.08 3.40
C ASN A 320 21.03 -21.53 3.41
N ASP A 321 20.04 -21.00 2.69
CA ASP A 321 19.67 -19.59 2.74
C ASP A 321 18.80 -19.27 3.96
N ARG A 322 18.27 -20.32 4.62
CA ARG A 322 17.49 -20.26 5.86
C ARG A 322 17.98 -21.28 6.86
N ALA A 323 18.16 -20.86 8.11
CA ALA A 323 18.58 -21.76 9.20
C ALA A 323 17.46 -22.69 9.65
N THR A 324 16.19 -22.29 9.45
CA THR A 324 15.01 -23.05 9.87
C THR A 324 14.21 -23.53 8.66
N ALA A 325 13.63 -24.75 8.77
CA ALA A 325 12.75 -25.31 7.72
C ALA A 325 11.42 -24.58 7.61
N ASN A 326 10.99 -23.87 8.65
CA ASN A 326 9.79 -23.05 8.66
C ASN A 326 9.98 -21.83 9.58
N SER A 327 9.23 -20.78 9.27
CA SER A 327 9.24 -19.55 10.06
C SER A 327 7.83 -18.97 10.14
N LYS A 328 7.69 -18.00 11.06
CA LYS A 328 6.48 -17.20 11.22
C LYS A 328 6.86 -15.75 11.30
N LEU A 329 6.03 -14.90 10.69
CA LEU A 329 6.09 -13.44 10.84
C LEU A 329 4.68 -12.92 11.17
N ASN A 330 4.57 -12.12 12.21
CA ASN A 330 3.34 -11.45 12.59
C ASN A 330 3.53 -9.96 12.38
N SER A 331 2.66 -9.34 11.61
CA SER A 331 2.64 -7.91 11.38
C SER A 331 1.39 -7.32 12.00
N PHE A 332 1.56 -6.29 12.83
CA PHE A 332 0.46 -5.53 13.40
C PHE A 332 0.62 -4.05 13.08
N ARG A 333 -0.43 -3.45 12.56
CA ARG A 333 -0.49 -2.02 12.28
C ARG A 333 -1.77 -1.43 12.85
N ALA A 334 -1.64 -0.28 13.49
CA ALA A 334 -2.75 0.48 14.01
C ALA A 334 -2.58 1.95 13.64
N LYS A 335 -3.69 2.62 13.32
CA LYS A 335 -3.71 4.04 13.00
C LYS A 335 -4.96 4.67 13.57
N ALA A 336 -4.83 5.88 14.12
CA ALA A 336 -5.92 6.80 14.41
C ALA A 336 -5.62 8.15 13.76
N SER A 337 -6.61 8.76 13.11
CA SER A 337 -6.48 10.10 12.54
C SER A 337 -7.70 10.95 12.88
N TYR A 338 -7.44 12.23 13.03
CA TYR A 338 -8.45 13.27 13.22
C TYR A 338 -8.23 14.37 12.19
N TRP A 339 -9.32 14.79 11.53
CA TRP A 339 -9.33 15.89 10.60
C TRP A 339 -10.33 16.96 11.05
N TYR A 340 -9.90 18.19 11.00
CA TYR A 340 -10.75 19.35 11.21
C TYR A 340 -10.97 20.08 9.88
N GLN A 341 -12.25 20.21 9.48
CA GLN A 341 -12.68 20.86 8.23
C GLN A 341 -11.98 20.33 6.98
N HIS A 342 -11.63 19.02 6.94
CA HIS A 342 -10.81 18.42 5.88
C HIS A 342 -9.48 19.13 5.57
N THR A 343 -9.07 20.05 6.46
CA THR A 343 -7.93 20.95 6.24
C THR A 343 -6.75 20.61 7.14
N TYR A 344 -6.99 20.43 8.43
CA TYR A 344 -5.94 20.13 9.41
C TYR A 344 -6.07 18.69 9.88
N GLY A 345 -5.03 17.90 9.67
CA GLY A 345 -4.98 16.49 10.03
C GLY A 345 -3.91 16.17 11.06
N LEU A 346 -4.24 15.31 12.01
CA LEU A 346 -3.31 14.66 12.93
C LEU A 346 -3.51 13.16 12.80
N SER A 347 -2.42 12.41 12.61
CA SER A 347 -2.45 10.95 12.60
C SER A 347 -1.40 10.40 13.57
N ILE A 348 -1.76 9.32 14.24
CA ILE A 348 -0.88 8.54 15.09
C ILE A 348 -0.95 7.11 14.60
N GLY A 349 0.21 6.49 14.37
CA GLY A 349 0.34 5.09 13.98
C GLY A 349 1.23 4.31 14.93
N TYR A 350 1.00 3.02 14.99
CA TYR A 350 1.87 2.03 15.61
C TYR A 350 2.09 0.89 14.62
N PHE A 351 3.30 0.36 14.59
CA PHE A 351 3.65 -0.85 13.86
C PHE A 351 4.50 -1.78 14.71
N GLY A 352 4.30 -3.07 14.52
CA GLY A 352 5.09 -4.09 15.22
C GLY A 352 5.14 -5.38 14.42
N GLU A 353 6.34 -5.82 14.09
CA GLU A 353 6.63 -7.11 13.48
C GLU A 353 7.34 -8.00 14.49
N HIS A 354 6.87 -9.25 14.57
CA HIS A 354 7.43 -10.29 15.45
C HIS A 354 7.52 -11.61 14.70
N GLY A 355 8.69 -12.24 14.71
CA GLY A 355 8.87 -13.45 13.93
C GLY A 355 9.89 -14.43 14.49
N THR A 356 10.03 -15.54 13.76
CA THR A 356 10.97 -16.61 14.09
C THR A 356 12.41 -16.12 13.99
N THR A 357 13.22 -16.48 14.96
CA THR A 357 14.67 -16.23 14.94
C THR A 357 15.33 -17.08 13.87
N ASP A 358 16.11 -16.42 13.00
CA ASP A 358 16.91 -17.04 11.95
C ASP A 358 18.21 -16.27 11.75
N TRP A 359 19.34 -16.87 12.14
CA TRP A 359 20.66 -16.26 12.10
C TRP A 359 21.25 -16.12 10.70
N THR A 360 20.71 -16.82 9.72
CA THR A 360 21.11 -16.65 8.30
C THR A 360 20.45 -15.45 7.68
N ALA A 361 19.16 -15.21 8.02
CA ALA A 361 18.39 -14.07 7.53
C ALA A 361 18.68 -12.76 8.27
N TRP A 362 18.95 -12.86 9.60
CA TRP A 362 19.13 -11.71 10.51
C TRP A 362 20.45 -11.81 11.23
N SER A 363 21.53 -11.28 10.66
CA SER A 363 22.90 -11.49 11.13
C SER A 363 23.04 -10.99 12.56
N ASN A 364 23.15 -10.25 13.28
CA ASN A 364 23.57 -9.87 14.63
C ASN A 364 22.65 -10.33 15.77
N THR A 365 21.33 -10.31 15.53
CA THR A 365 20.33 -10.66 16.58
C THR A 365 19.59 -11.96 16.28
N GLY A 366 19.61 -12.42 15.03
CA GLY A 366 18.79 -13.52 14.53
C GLY A 366 17.30 -13.20 14.45
N SER A 367 16.84 -11.98 14.76
CA SER A 367 15.42 -11.65 14.93
C SER A 367 14.94 -10.59 13.93
N PRO A 368 13.76 -10.78 13.30
CA PRO A 368 13.11 -9.76 12.48
C PRO A 368 12.39 -8.68 13.31
N ASP A 369 12.25 -8.87 14.62
CA ASP A 369 11.39 -8.06 15.49
C ASP A 369 11.70 -6.56 15.36
N THR A 370 10.70 -5.81 14.89
CA THR A 370 10.81 -4.35 14.71
C THR A 370 9.55 -3.69 15.20
N THR A 371 9.65 -2.71 16.07
CA THR A 371 8.49 -1.98 16.61
C THR A 371 8.74 -0.48 16.59
N GLY A 372 7.68 0.27 16.34
CA GLY A 372 7.77 1.72 16.32
C GLY A 372 6.41 2.41 16.25
N TYR A 373 6.48 3.72 16.11
CA TYR A 373 5.32 4.59 16.02
C TYR A 373 5.52 5.67 14.97
N ILE A 374 4.41 6.20 14.51
CA ILE A 374 4.38 7.28 13.50
C ILE A 374 3.50 8.39 14.04
N LEU A 375 4.01 9.62 13.98
CA LEU A 375 3.25 10.84 14.24
C LEU A 375 3.23 11.65 12.95
N GLU A 376 2.06 12.12 12.52
CA GLU A 376 1.95 12.87 11.28
C GLU A 376 0.98 14.05 11.42
N LEU A 377 1.46 15.23 11.07
CA LEU A 377 0.67 16.44 10.92
C LEU A 377 0.45 16.72 9.44
N ASN A 378 -0.77 17.04 9.07
CA ASN A 378 -1.16 17.31 7.70
C ASN A 378 -1.86 18.65 7.58
N TYR A 379 -1.58 19.36 6.50
CA TYR A 379 -2.26 20.58 6.10
C TYR A 379 -2.64 20.50 4.62
N MET A 380 -3.94 20.64 4.34
CA MET A 380 -4.47 20.70 2.97
C MET A 380 -4.45 22.17 2.52
N ILE A 381 -3.47 22.56 1.71
CA ILE A 381 -3.40 23.89 1.09
C ILE A 381 -4.59 24.07 0.13
N LYS A 382 -4.91 23.01 -0.61
CA LYS A 382 -6.08 22.85 -1.47
C LYS A 382 -6.56 21.39 -1.37
N PRO A 383 -7.78 21.06 -1.76
CA PRO A 383 -8.28 19.69 -1.70
C PRO A 383 -7.45 18.63 -2.46
N ASN A 384 -6.59 19.05 -3.36
CA ASN A 384 -5.67 18.22 -4.13
C ASN A 384 -4.19 18.49 -3.82
N TRP A 385 -3.89 19.29 -2.77
CA TRP A 385 -2.53 19.66 -2.40
C TRP A 385 -2.34 19.59 -0.89
N ARG A 386 -1.58 18.60 -0.44
CA ARG A 386 -1.26 18.33 0.96
C ARG A 386 0.21 18.58 1.27
N VAL A 387 0.47 19.17 2.43
CA VAL A 387 1.78 19.18 3.07
C VAL A 387 1.69 18.33 4.33
N GLY A 388 2.68 17.48 4.55
CA GLY A 388 2.75 16.59 5.72
C GLY A 388 4.11 16.66 6.40
N LEU A 389 4.10 16.66 7.72
CA LEU A 389 5.28 16.47 8.57
C LEU A 389 5.09 15.17 9.35
N GLN A 390 5.94 14.19 9.07
CA GLN A 390 5.88 12.86 9.66
C GLN A 390 7.15 12.58 10.46
N TYR A 391 6.99 11.95 11.61
CA TYR A 391 8.07 11.37 12.39
C TYR A 391 7.81 9.88 12.58
N THR A 392 8.75 9.05 12.16
CA THR A 392 8.76 7.60 12.42
C THR A 392 9.81 7.29 13.45
N GLY A 393 9.39 6.79 14.63
CA GLY A 393 10.27 6.44 15.73
C GLY A 393 10.36 4.92 15.90
N TYR A 394 11.57 4.38 16.05
CA TYR A 394 11.80 2.96 16.28
C TYR A 394 12.13 2.72 17.76
N THR A 395 11.41 1.82 18.40
CA THR A 395 11.63 1.39 19.80
C THR A 395 12.42 0.08 19.90
N LYS A 396 12.25 -0.80 18.87
CA LYS A 396 13.05 -2.00 18.63
C LYS A 396 13.32 -2.08 17.13
N TYR A 397 14.47 -2.58 16.75
CA TYR A 397 14.84 -2.79 15.35
C TYR A 397 15.65 -4.09 15.23
N GLN A 398 15.23 -5.00 14.36
CA GLN A 398 15.85 -6.32 14.18
C GLN A 398 16.21 -6.97 15.52
N GLY A 399 15.24 -7.10 16.44
CA GLY A 399 15.34 -7.81 17.70
C GLY A 399 15.84 -7.01 18.90
N ALA A 400 16.50 -5.86 18.73
CA ALA A 400 17.08 -5.12 19.84
C ALA A 400 16.76 -3.61 19.84
N SER A 401 16.75 -3.01 21.02
CA SER A 401 16.65 -1.54 21.19
C SER A 401 18.01 -0.85 21.12
N LEU A 402 19.05 -1.54 21.54
CA LEU A 402 20.44 -1.06 21.58
C LEU A 402 21.33 -2.02 20.80
N ASN A 403 22.31 -1.46 20.07
CA ASN A 403 23.37 -2.20 19.38
C ASN A 403 22.82 -3.38 18.52
N TYR A 404 21.74 -3.14 17.77
CA TYR A 404 21.07 -4.21 17.00
C TYR A 404 21.95 -4.75 15.86
N ASP A 405 22.86 -3.94 15.34
CA ASP A 405 23.78 -4.28 14.24
C ASP A 405 25.13 -4.84 14.70
N GLY A 406 25.35 -4.97 16.03
CA GLY A 406 26.64 -5.36 16.59
C GLY A 406 27.73 -4.28 16.54
N ASN A 407 27.48 -3.14 15.89
CA ASN A 407 28.43 -2.05 15.67
C ASN A 407 28.05 -0.77 16.43
N GLY A 408 27.13 -0.85 17.37
CA GLY A 408 26.72 0.24 18.25
C GLY A 408 25.47 1.01 17.80
N ARG A 409 24.82 0.63 16.67
CA ARG A 409 23.60 1.29 16.20
C ARG A 409 22.40 0.86 17.05
N ASN A 410 21.65 1.84 17.50
CA ASN A 410 20.43 1.64 18.29
C ASN A 410 19.18 1.74 17.40
N ALA A 411 18.07 1.18 17.83
CA ALA A 411 16.80 1.28 17.09
C ALA A 411 16.41 2.73 16.78
N ARG A 412 16.54 3.63 17.78
CA ARG A 412 16.23 5.06 17.64
C ARG A 412 17.09 5.80 16.61
N ASP A 413 18.25 5.27 16.25
CA ASP A 413 19.16 5.87 15.26
C ASP A 413 18.58 5.78 13.84
N ASN A 414 17.60 4.89 13.62
CA ASN A 414 16.81 4.75 12.40
C ASN A 414 15.61 5.72 12.33
N SER A 415 15.30 6.41 13.42
CA SER A 415 14.15 7.31 13.46
C SER A 415 14.27 8.40 12.40
N THR A 416 13.16 8.70 11.74
CA THR A 416 13.16 9.54 10.54
C THR A 416 12.14 10.67 10.67
N THR A 417 12.60 11.89 10.40
CA THR A 417 11.72 13.06 10.18
C THR A 417 11.56 13.25 8.68
N TYR A 418 10.31 13.40 8.22
CA TYR A 418 9.94 13.46 6.83
C TYR A 418 8.95 14.57 6.59
N LEU A 419 9.40 15.63 5.90
CA LEU A 419 8.56 16.74 5.43
C LEU A 419 8.28 16.52 3.96
N TYR A 420 7.02 16.49 3.56
CA TYR A 420 6.65 16.24 2.18
C TYR A 420 5.54 17.16 1.69
N THR A 421 5.49 17.35 0.38
CA THR A 421 4.35 17.93 -0.32
C THR A 421 3.85 16.96 -1.37
N TRP A 422 2.53 16.78 -1.41
CA TRP A 422 1.83 15.85 -2.30
C TRP A 422 0.75 16.59 -3.05
N ILE A 423 0.87 16.67 -4.37
CA ILE A 423 -0.06 17.36 -5.26
C ILE A 423 -0.57 16.41 -6.33
N ALA A 424 -1.89 16.48 -6.64
CA ALA A 424 -2.53 15.77 -7.74
C ALA A 424 -3.24 16.76 -8.68
N PHE A 425 -3.23 16.50 -10.00
CA PHE A 425 -3.79 17.38 -11.02
C PHE A 425 -4.23 16.65 -12.28
#